data_e8ad9527af02d8acc648e29c851ef0c9
#
_entry.id   e8ad9527af02d8acc648e29c851ef0c9
#
_cell.length_a   1.000
_cell.length_b   1.000
_cell.length_c   1.000
_cell.angle_alpha   90.00
_cell.angle_beta   90.00
_cell.angle_gamma   90.00
#
_symmetry.space_group_name_H-M   'P 1'
#
loop_
_entity.id
_entity.type
_entity.pdbx_description
1 polymer ?
#
loop_
_entity_poly.entity_id
_entity_poly.type
_entity_poly.pdbx_seq_one_letter_code
_entity_poly.pdbx_strand_id
1 'polypeptide(L)'
;MTTTITIADKAINTTYQDKTGTTSGVGTGAKFDVTKTDGVYTVVLDSLAASAGTGYVAGDTITLLGTGLGGTTANNLILTVATVGTGGKIATFGAVGAGQVGDGTVDVQIDAVGTAGVDTFKINGASTAYTVTKTADKITVVSTLATNVEFKLADHERVVFTDKAIAYDATGTGKAGDVYALLAAALGVADVTKAYEGIGIALADAGWSKTRMAEALLGTDVYKADAGGVSNETFIKQVYKNVFGTNATLAEVATYTAWMTNSNLSQADVLVAASELTAFETTIGLTGLATTGIEYTPFIL
;
A
#
# COMPACT_ATOMS: atom_id res chain seq x y z
N MET A 1 -11.51 -12.66 7.28
CA MET A 1 -11.23 -13.37 6.01
C MET A 1 -9.99 -12.76 5.40
N THR A 2 -9.03 -13.56 4.91
CA THR A 2 -7.83 -13.01 4.25
C THR A 2 -7.99 -13.19 2.76
N THR A 3 -8.13 -12.09 2.00
CA THR A 3 -8.15 -12.13 0.54
C THR A 3 -6.74 -11.86 0.03
N THR A 4 -6.13 -12.85 -0.63
CA THR A 4 -4.81 -12.68 -1.27
C THR A 4 -5.02 -12.54 -2.75
N ILE A 5 -4.63 -11.38 -3.31
CA ILE A 5 -4.60 -11.16 -4.74
C ILE A 5 -3.14 -11.01 -5.15
N THR A 6 -2.71 -11.89 -6.04
CA THR A 6 -1.39 -11.81 -6.65
C THR A 6 -1.52 -10.95 -7.91
N ILE A 7 -0.97 -9.73 -7.86
CA ILE A 7 -0.72 -8.96 -9.07
C ILE A 7 0.68 -9.35 -9.50
N ALA A 8 0.79 -10.06 -10.61
CA ALA A 8 2.08 -10.24 -11.25
C ALA A 8 2.60 -8.83 -11.60
N ASP A 9 3.86 -8.52 -11.27
CA ASP A 9 4.57 -7.38 -11.84
C ASP A 9 4.46 -7.50 -13.35
N LYS A 10 3.51 -6.78 -13.92
CA LYS A 10 3.26 -6.82 -15.32
C LYS A 10 3.82 -5.56 -15.97
N ALA A 11 5.14 -5.45 -15.97
CA ALA A 11 5.78 -4.82 -17.11
C ALA A 11 5.45 -5.73 -18.31
N ILE A 12 4.25 -5.58 -18.89
CA ILE A 12 3.93 -6.26 -20.12
C ILE A 12 4.60 -5.45 -21.23
N ASN A 13 5.88 -5.69 -21.38
CA ASN A 13 6.53 -5.40 -22.63
C ASN A 13 6.02 -6.43 -23.64
N THR A 14 4.95 -6.09 -24.32
CA THR A 14 4.36 -6.95 -25.36
C THR A 14 4.65 -6.31 -26.70
N THR A 15 5.33 -7.04 -27.57
CA THR A 15 5.47 -6.63 -28.98
C THR A 15 4.39 -7.32 -29.80
N TYR A 16 3.60 -6.50 -30.47
CA TYR A 16 2.59 -6.92 -31.42
C TYR A 16 3.20 -6.81 -32.82
N GLN A 17 3.59 -7.94 -33.41
CA GLN A 17 4.25 -7.98 -34.72
C GLN A 17 3.23 -7.91 -35.84
N ASP A 18 3.69 -7.45 -37.02
CA ASP A 18 2.96 -7.46 -38.31
C ASP A 18 1.57 -6.81 -38.28
N LYS A 19 1.39 -5.74 -37.49
CA LYS A 19 0.09 -5.07 -37.41
C LYS A 19 -0.19 -4.25 -38.66
N THR A 20 -1.37 -4.44 -39.22
CA THR A 20 -1.89 -3.66 -40.35
C THR A 20 -2.98 -2.70 -39.86
N GLY A 21 -3.12 -1.57 -40.50
CA GLY A 21 -4.13 -0.56 -40.16
C GLY A 21 -5.01 -0.20 -41.36
N THR A 22 -6.07 0.56 -41.09
CA THR A 22 -6.92 1.19 -42.07
C THR A 22 -6.32 2.53 -42.48
N THR A 23 -6.11 2.76 -43.75
CA THR A 23 -5.57 4.03 -44.28
C THR A 23 -6.68 5.02 -44.63
N SER A 24 -6.41 6.31 -44.48
CA SER A 24 -7.28 7.38 -45.01
C SER A 24 -7.19 7.57 -46.52
N GLY A 25 -6.09 7.08 -47.16
CA GLY A 25 -5.81 7.14 -48.56
C GLY A 25 -6.01 5.81 -49.30
N VAL A 26 -5.34 5.64 -50.42
CA VAL A 26 -5.37 4.42 -51.27
C VAL A 26 -4.22 3.45 -50.98
N GLY A 27 -3.29 3.82 -50.08
CA GLY A 27 -2.14 3.00 -49.74
C GLY A 27 -2.55 1.70 -49.06
N THR A 28 -1.80 0.63 -49.31
CA THR A 28 -2.07 -0.70 -48.73
C THR A 28 -0.81 -1.45 -48.37
N GLY A 29 -0.94 -2.47 -47.53
CA GLY A 29 0.11 -3.46 -47.26
C GLY A 29 1.20 -3.03 -46.27
N ALA A 30 1.11 -1.85 -45.64
CA ALA A 30 2.06 -1.48 -44.62
C ALA A 30 1.84 -2.32 -43.35
N LYS A 31 2.95 -2.77 -42.74
CA LYS A 31 2.96 -3.53 -41.51
C LYS A 31 3.87 -2.87 -40.47
N PHE A 32 3.45 -2.92 -39.27
CA PHE A 32 4.12 -2.25 -38.15
C PHE A 32 4.32 -3.23 -37.00
N ASP A 33 5.47 -3.12 -36.31
CA ASP A 33 5.70 -3.71 -35.02
C ASP A 33 5.43 -2.67 -33.93
N VAL A 34 4.52 -2.99 -33.04
CA VAL A 34 4.10 -2.11 -31.94
C VAL A 34 4.56 -2.72 -30.65
N THR A 35 5.46 -2.06 -29.92
CA THR A 35 5.88 -2.46 -28.59
C THR A 35 5.16 -1.59 -27.57
N LYS A 36 4.47 -2.22 -26.64
CA LYS A 36 3.86 -1.58 -25.47
C LYS A 36 4.79 -1.75 -24.29
N THR A 37 5.25 -0.64 -23.73
CA THR A 37 6.06 -0.59 -22.51
C THR A 37 5.43 0.41 -21.55
N ASP A 38 5.03 -0.03 -20.36
CA ASP A 38 4.41 0.84 -19.33
C ASP A 38 3.26 1.71 -19.89
N GLY A 39 2.39 1.12 -20.71
CA GLY A 39 1.27 1.83 -21.33
C GLY A 39 1.64 2.71 -22.53
N VAL A 40 2.91 2.88 -22.84
CA VAL A 40 3.40 3.67 -23.98
C VAL A 40 3.65 2.77 -25.19
N TYR A 41 3.11 3.16 -26.34
CA TYR A 41 3.39 2.48 -27.61
C TYR A 41 4.60 3.06 -28.30
N THR A 42 5.55 2.20 -28.62
CA THR A 42 6.61 2.49 -29.61
C THR A 42 6.29 1.73 -30.87
N VAL A 43 6.29 2.43 -32.00
CA VAL A 43 5.95 1.86 -33.30
C VAL A 43 7.14 1.95 -34.26
N VAL A 44 7.44 0.85 -34.89
CA VAL A 44 8.42 0.80 -35.97
C VAL A 44 7.77 0.14 -37.18
N LEU A 45 8.20 0.55 -38.37
CA LEU A 45 7.85 -0.17 -39.60
C LEU A 45 8.53 -1.54 -39.56
N ASP A 46 7.78 -2.61 -39.83
CA ASP A 46 8.40 -3.93 -39.87
C ASP A 46 9.59 -3.96 -40.87
N SER A 47 10.65 -4.62 -40.49
CA SER A 47 11.95 -4.61 -41.17
C SER A 47 11.96 -5.28 -42.54
N LEU A 48 10.91 -6.02 -42.90
CA LEU A 48 10.82 -6.67 -44.21
C LEU A 48 10.54 -5.64 -45.31
N ALA A 49 11.26 -5.71 -46.40
CA ALA A 49 11.15 -4.77 -47.53
C ALA A 49 9.74 -4.66 -48.14
N ALA A 50 8.92 -5.71 -47.97
CA ALA A 50 7.52 -5.72 -48.39
C ALA A 50 6.58 -4.99 -47.42
N SER A 51 7.00 -4.78 -46.17
CA SER A 51 6.19 -4.22 -45.08
C SER A 51 6.03 -2.70 -45.17
N ALA A 52 6.74 -2.02 -46.07
CA ALA A 52 6.57 -0.59 -46.30
C ALA A 52 5.28 -0.25 -47.10
N GLY A 53 4.57 -1.26 -47.58
CA GLY A 53 3.36 -1.12 -48.39
C GLY A 53 3.58 -0.45 -49.71
N THR A 54 2.51 -0.02 -50.37
CA THR A 54 2.53 0.71 -51.66
C THR A 54 1.37 1.68 -51.73
N GLY A 55 1.50 2.71 -52.60
CA GLY A 55 0.40 3.63 -52.91
C GLY A 55 0.09 4.68 -51.83
N TYR A 56 0.92 4.77 -50.79
CA TYR A 56 0.77 5.83 -49.80
C TYR A 56 1.27 7.18 -50.32
N VAL A 57 0.70 8.25 -49.79
CA VAL A 57 1.18 9.62 -49.99
C VAL A 57 1.44 10.29 -48.65
N ALA A 58 2.32 11.29 -48.64
CA ALA A 58 2.56 12.07 -47.40
C ALA A 58 1.26 12.74 -46.93
N GLY A 59 0.98 12.63 -45.67
CA GLY A 59 -0.28 13.09 -45.04
C GLY A 59 -1.35 12.01 -44.89
N ASP A 60 -1.21 10.85 -45.52
CA ASP A 60 -2.11 9.73 -45.23
C ASP A 60 -2.03 9.34 -43.74
N THR A 61 -3.16 8.99 -43.15
CA THR A 61 -3.19 8.44 -41.80
C THR A 61 -3.46 6.94 -41.84
N ILE A 62 -2.85 6.21 -40.93
CA ILE A 62 -3.03 4.77 -40.78
C ILE A 62 -3.50 4.52 -39.35
N THR A 63 -4.70 3.95 -39.21
CA THR A 63 -5.29 3.62 -37.92
C THR A 63 -5.07 2.16 -37.60
N LEU A 64 -4.26 1.87 -36.58
CA LEU A 64 -4.12 0.54 -35.97
C LEU A 64 -5.16 0.42 -34.86
N LEU A 65 -5.99 -0.61 -34.88
CA LEU A 65 -7.04 -0.77 -33.91
C LEU A 65 -6.46 -1.13 -32.53
N GLY A 66 -6.84 -0.38 -31.50
CA GLY A 66 -6.43 -0.63 -30.11
C GLY A 66 -6.82 -2.01 -29.60
N THR A 67 -7.94 -2.57 -30.07
CA THR A 67 -8.37 -3.95 -29.77
C THR A 67 -7.36 -5.00 -30.27
N GLY A 68 -6.60 -4.70 -31.32
CA GLY A 68 -5.51 -5.55 -31.81
C GLY A 68 -4.18 -5.34 -31.07
N LEU A 69 -4.13 -4.38 -30.14
CA LEU A 69 -2.96 -3.99 -29.33
C LEU A 69 -3.23 -4.18 -27.82
N GLY A 70 -4.19 -5.03 -27.48
CA GLY A 70 -4.54 -5.32 -26.09
C GLY A 70 -5.32 -4.21 -25.38
N GLY A 71 -5.90 -3.27 -26.13
CA GLY A 71 -6.74 -2.18 -25.64
C GLY A 71 -8.17 -2.24 -26.15
N THR A 72 -8.85 -1.07 -26.20
CA THR A 72 -10.22 -0.90 -26.70
C THR A 72 -10.24 -0.05 -27.98
N THR A 73 -11.40 0.14 -28.57
CA THR A 73 -11.56 1.03 -29.74
C THR A 73 -11.24 2.51 -29.44
N ALA A 74 -11.30 2.92 -28.16
CA ALA A 74 -10.87 4.25 -27.74
C ALA A 74 -9.34 4.43 -27.78
N ASN A 75 -8.58 3.34 -27.87
CA ASN A 75 -7.13 3.31 -27.84
C ASN A 75 -6.52 3.05 -29.24
N ASN A 76 -7.21 3.47 -30.30
CA ASN A 76 -6.69 3.33 -31.65
C ASN A 76 -5.42 4.19 -31.83
N LEU A 77 -4.42 3.59 -32.46
CA LEU A 77 -3.14 4.22 -32.76
C LEU A 77 -3.18 4.78 -34.17
N ILE A 78 -3.04 6.10 -34.34
CA ILE A 78 -3.06 6.74 -35.66
C ILE A 78 -1.65 7.22 -35.99
N LEU A 79 -1.13 6.71 -37.10
CA LEU A 79 0.17 7.10 -37.63
C LEU A 79 -0.07 8.02 -38.84
N THR A 80 0.75 9.06 -38.98
CA THR A 80 0.70 9.96 -40.17
C THR A 80 1.93 9.69 -41.04
N VAL A 81 1.73 9.34 -42.26
CA VAL A 81 2.82 9.14 -43.24
C VAL A 81 3.53 10.47 -43.47
N ALA A 82 4.81 10.55 -43.14
CA ALA A 82 5.59 11.76 -43.32
C ALA A 82 6.29 11.84 -44.67
N THR A 83 6.93 10.76 -45.09
CA THR A 83 7.58 10.68 -46.42
C THR A 83 7.37 9.31 -47.05
N VAL A 84 7.38 9.27 -48.35
CA VAL A 84 7.27 8.05 -49.18
C VAL A 84 8.42 7.91 -50.15
N GLY A 85 8.79 6.67 -50.46
CA GLY A 85 9.74 6.31 -51.50
C GLY A 85 9.04 5.90 -52.83
N THR A 86 9.79 5.29 -53.70
CA THR A 86 9.30 4.83 -55.03
C THR A 86 8.12 3.87 -54.85
N GLY A 87 7.06 4.11 -55.64
CA GLY A 87 5.83 3.30 -55.58
C GLY A 87 4.95 3.57 -54.37
N GLY A 88 5.13 4.71 -53.69
CA GLY A 88 4.36 5.05 -52.50
C GLY A 88 4.66 4.16 -51.30
N LYS A 89 5.87 3.66 -51.19
CA LYS A 89 6.32 2.93 -49.97
C LYS A 89 6.54 3.91 -48.84
N ILE A 90 6.07 3.59 -47.67
CA ILE A 90 6.32 4.43 -46.46
C ILE A 90 7.82 4.44 -46.16
N ALA A 91 8.44 5.61 -46.16
CA ALA A 91 9.82 5.81 -45.76
C ALA A 91 9.92 6.27 -44.27
N THR A 92 9.09 7.23 -43.91
CA THR A 92 8.95 7.68 -42.53
C THR A 92 7.49 8.00 -42.20
N PHE A 93 7.12 7.92 -40.93
CA PHE A 93 5.83 8.38 -40.42
C PHE A 93 6.04 9.36 -39.29
N GLY A 94 5.10 10.27 -39.09
CA GLY A 94 5.11 11.28 -38.03
C GLY A 94 4.85 10.66 -36.68
N ALA A 95 5.12 11.44 -35.62
CA ALA A 95 4.84 11.04 -34.26
C ALA A 95 3.39 10.61 -34.09
N VAL A 96 3.18 9.61 -33.26
CA VAL A 96 1.85 9.21 -32.76
C VAL A 96 1.20 10.43 -32.15
N GLY A 97 -0.02 10.79 -32.58
CA GLY A 97 -0.71 11.98 -32.08
C GLY A 97 -0.89 11.93 -30.55
N ALA A 98 -0.69 13.07 -29.92
CA ALA A 98 -0.93 13.22 -28.49
C ALA A 98 -2.39 12.83 -28.15
N GLY A 99 -2.57 11.97 -27.18
CA GLY A 99 -3.89 11.42 -26.78
C GLY A 99 -4.16 10.01 -27.29
N GLN A 100 -3.26 9.46 -28.11
CA GLN A 100 -3.35 8.11 -28.67
C GLN A 100 -2.34 7.16 -28.04
N VAL A 101 -1.64 7.60 -27.05
CA VAL A 101 -1.08 6.67 -26.08
C VAL A 101 -2.28 5.96 -25.51
N GLY A 102 -2.62 4.87 -26.16
CA GLY A 102 -3.73 4.07 -25.70
C GLY A 102 -3.40 3.69 -24.30
N ASP A 103 -4.02 4.40 -23.44
CA ASP A 103 -4.24 3.91 -22.13
C ASP A 103 -4.95 2.57 -22.31
N GLY A 104 -4.15 1.53 -22.44
CA GLY A 104 -4.61 0.15 -22.38
C GLY A 104 -4.98 -0.15 -20.94
N THR A 105 -5.58 0.80 -20.29
CA THR A 105 -6.14 0.70 -18.99
C THR A 105 -7.29 -0.27 -19.07
N VAL A 106 -6.96 -1.51 -18.83
CA VAL A 106 -7.92 -2.37 -18.18
C VAL A 106 -8.02 -1.76 -16.79
N ASP A 107 -9.05 -0.96 -16.56
CA ASP A 107 -9.46 -0.57 -15.22
C ASP A 107 -9.78 -1.85 -14.47
N VAL A 108 -8.77 -2.46 -13.86
CA VAL A 108 -9.00 -3.54 -12.93
C VAL A 108 -9.35 -2.90 -11.60
N GLN A 109 -10.61 -2.56 -11.45
CA GLN A 109 -11.16 -2.23 -10.15
C GLN A 109 -11.53 -3.56 -9.48
N ILE A 110 -11.00 -3.77 -8.29
CA ILE A 110 -11.34 -4.91 -7.44
C ILE A 110 -12.00 -4.33 -6.19
N ASP A 111 -13.29 -4.56 -6.08
CA ASP A 111 -14.04 -4.24 -4.88
C ASP A 111 -14.01 -5.46 -3.95
N ALA A 112 -13.43 -5.30 -2.76
CA ALA A 112 -13.44 -6.32 -1.72
C ALA A 112 -14.18 -5.75 -0.50
N VAL A 113 -15.06 -6.57 0.07
CA VAL A 113 -15.81 -6.24 1.28
C VAL A 113 -15.36 -7.20 2.38
N GLY A 114 -14.92 -6.63 3.49
CA GLY A 114 -14.57 -7.37 4.69
C GLY A 114 -15.81 -7.93 5.40
N THR A 115 -15.57 -8.62 6.48
CA THR A 115 -16.58 -9.23 7.36
C THR A 115 -16.58 -8.53 8.73
N ALA A 116 -17.38 -8.99 9.67
CA ALA A 116 -17.24 -8.55 11.06
C ALA A 116 -15.91 -9.09 11.64
N GLY A 117 -15.08 -8.21 12.15
CA GLY A 117 -13.76 -8.53 12.70
C GLY A 117 -12.64 -7.81 11.97
N VAL A 118 -11.40 -8.23 12.20
CA VAL A 118 -10.23 -7.65 11.52
C VAL A 118 -9.99 -8.36 10.20
N ASP A 119 -10.17 -7.66 9.10
CA ASP A 119 -9.92 -8.16 7.76
C ASP A 119 -8.62 -7.61 7.17
N THR A 120 -7.86 -8.51 6.54
CA THR A 120 -6.55 -8.20 5.98
C THR A 120 -6.54 -8.43 4.48
N PHE A 121 -6.15 -7.41 3.74
CA PHE A 121 -5.92 -7.49 2.31
C PHE A 121 -4.42 -7.63 2.03
N LYS A 122 -4.02 -8.69 1.33
CA LYS A 122 -2.61 -8.95 0.99
C LYS A 122 -2.33 -8.65 -0.47
N ILE A 123 -1.27 -7.88 -0.70
CA ILE A 123 -0.76 -7.51 -2.02
C ILE A 123 0.63 -8.13 -2.18
N ASN A 124 0.82 -8.93 -3.22
CA ASN A 124 2.12 -9.52 -3.53
C ASN A 124 2.97 -8.54 -4.36
N GLY A 125 3.34 -7.45 -3.72
CA GLY A 125 4.16 -6.39 -4.28
C GLY A 125 4.73 -5.49 -3.19
N ALA A 126 5.78 -4.74 -3.49
CA ALA A 126 6.37 -3.79 -2.57
C ALA A 126 5.47 -2.56 -2.41
N SER A 127 5.35 -2.02 -1.20
CA SER A 127 4.49 -0.87 -0.90
C SER A 127 4.81 0.38 -1.72
N THR A 128 6.06 0.52 -2.16
CA THR A 128 6.51 1.63 -3.02
C THR A 128 5.86 1.65 -4.40
N ALA A 129 5.27 0.53 -4.82
CA ALA A 129 4.54 0.40 -6.08
C ALA A 129 3.06 0.78 -5.97
N TYR A 130 2.61 1.29 -4.81
CA TYR A 130 1.20 1.57 -4.56
C TYR A 130 1.02 2.87 -3.78
N THR A 131 -0.08 3.55 -4.07
CA THR A 131 -0.61 4.64 -3.22
C THR A 131 -1.77 4.10 -2.41
N VAL A 132 -1.72 4.26 -1.09
CA VAL A 132 -2.80 3.84 -0.19
C VAL A 132 -3.47 5.08 0.39
N THR A 133 -4.79 5.13 0.29
CA THR A 133 -5.62 6.21 0.84
C THR A 133 -6.73 5.61 1.70
N LYS A 134 -6.87 6.07 2.95
CA LYS A 134 -7.97 5.70 3.84
C LYS A 134 -8.97 6.84 3.92
N THR A 135 -10.22 6.53 3.68
CA THR A 135 -11.39 7.39 3.99
C THR A 135 -12.19 6.76 5.12
N ALA A 136 -13.28 7.41 5.57
CA ALA A 136 -14.13 6.84 6.61
C ALA A 136 -14.61 5.42 6.27
N ASP A 137 -15.00 5.20 5.01
CA ASP A 137 -15.73 4.00 4.61
C ASP A 137 -14.87 2.93 3.93
N LYS A 138 -13.67 3.27 3.46
CA LYS A 138 -12.86 2.34 2.66
C LYS A 138 -11.38 2.68 2.63
N ILE A 139 -10.57 1.67 2.31
CA ILE A 139 -9.18 1.80 1.89
C ILE A 139 -9.15 1.69 0.36
N THR A 140 -8.49 2.63 -0.29
CA THR A 140 -8.23 2.60 -1.73
C THR A 140 -6.73 2.37 -1.94
N VAL A 141 -6.36 1.35 -2.71
CA VAL A 141 -4.97 1.05 -3.06
C VAL A 141 -4.84 1.12 -4.57
N VAL A 142 -4.01 2.04 -5.06
CA VAL A 142 -3.79 2.28 -6.49
C VAL A 142 -2.35 1.92 -6.85
N SER A 143 -2.16 1.09 -7.87
CA SER A 143 -0.83 0.80 -8.38
C SER A 143 -0.22 2.02 -9.07
N THR A 144 1.03 2.32 -8.76
CA THR A 144 1.81 3.37 -9.44
C THR A 144 2.58 2.82 -10.64
N LEU A 145 2.71 1.49 -10.77
CA LEU A 145 3.46 0.82 -11.83
C LEU A 145 2.58 0.40 -13.02
N ALA A 146 1.30 0.12 -12.76
CA ALA A 146 0.34 -0.20 -13.80
C ALA A 146 -0.77 0.85 -13.72
N THR A 147 -0.97 1.59 -14.80
CA THR A 147 -2.10 2.48 -14.91
C THR A 147 -3.38 1.68 -14.68
N ASN A 148 -4.18 2.09 -13.67
CA ASN A 148 -5.55 1.67 -13.41
C ASN A 148 -5.77 0.28 -12.74
N VAL A 149 -4.85 -0.20 -11.91
CA VAL A 149 -5.21 -1.22 -10.95
C VAL A 149 -5.58 -0.51 -9.63
N GLU A 150 -6.86 -0.51 -9.32
CA GLU A 150 -7.42 0.08 -8.12
C GLU A 150 -8.12 -1.00 -7.29
N PHE A 151 -7.78 -1.08 -6.01
CA PHE A 151 -8.51 -1.90 -5.04
C PHE A 151 -9.32 -0.97 -4.15
N LYS A 152 -10.61 -1.22 -4.03
CA LYS A 152 -11.52 -0.56 -3.09
C LYS A 152 -11.91 -1.56 -2.02
N LEU A 153 -11.40 -1.36 -0.83
CA LEU A 153 -11.50 -2.26 0.29
C LEU A 153 -12.46 -1.64 1.32
N ALA A 154 -13.71 -2.07 1.30
CA ALA A 154 -14.67 -1.72 2.34
C ALA A 154 -14.53 -2.68 3.52
N ASP A 155 -14.69 -2.18 4.74
CA ASP A 155 -14.62 -2.98 5.97
C ASP A 155 -13.34 -3.85 6.08
N HIS A 156 -12.22 -3.30 5.60
CA HIS A 156 -10.89 -3.85 5.82
C HIS A 156 -10.10 -2.92 6.73
N GLU A 157 -9.41 -3.52 7.67
CA GLU A 157 -8.60 -2.80 8.65
C GLU A 157 -7.13 -2.82 8.31
N ARG A 158 -6.67 -3.79 7.49
CA ARG A 158 -5.24 -3.98 7.23
C ARG A 158 -4.91 -4.25 5.79
N VAL A 159 -3.78 -3.65 5.35
CA VAL A 159 -3.16 -3.91 4.04
C VAL A 159 -1.74 -4.42 4.27
N VAL A 160 -1.40 -5.56 3.68
CA VAL A 160 -0.09 -6.20 3.82
C VAL A 160 0.59 -6.26 2.46
N PHE A 161 1.76 -5.67 2.36
CA PHE A 161 2.67 -5.74 1.22
C PHE A 161 3.82 -6.72 1.51
N THR A 162 4.72 -6.92 0.56
CA THR A 162 5.87 -7.81 0.75
C THR A 162 6.94 -7.22 1.69
N ASP A 163 6.99 -5.90 1.83
CA ASP A 163 7.99 -5.15 2.59
C ASP A 163 7.47 -4.54 3.90
N LYS A 164 6.16 -4.30 4.01
CA LYS A 164 5.52 -3.78 5.22
C LYS A 164 4.02 -4.06 5.25
N ALA A 165 3.41 -3.78 6.39
CA ALA A 165 1.96 -3.74 6.53
C ALA A 165 1.51 -2.42 7.16
N ILE A 166 0.23 -2.09 6.95
CA ILE A 166 -0.43 -0.91 7.50
C ILE A 166 -1.73 -1.35 8.15
N ALA A 167 -1.94 -0.98 9.42
CA ALA A 167 -3.17 -1.20 10.17
C ALA A 167 -3.91 0.12 10.37
N TYR A 168 -5.21 0.12 10.10
CA TYR A 168 -6.11 1.27 10.27
C TYR A 168 -7.07 1.09 11.45
N ASP A 169 -7.00 -0.05 12.13
CA ASP A 169 -7.75 -0.36 13.36
C ASP A 169 -7.07 0.26 14.61
N ALA A 170 -6.80 1.57 14.52
CA ALA A 170 -6.14 2.33 15.58
C ALA A 170 -7.09 2.81 16.68
N THR A 171 -8.40 2.83 16.43
CA THR A 171 -9.41 3.35 17.40
C THR A 171 -10.61 2.42 17.54
N GLY A 172 -11.44 2.66 18.54
CA GLY A 172 -12.64 1.86 18.81
C GLY A 172 -12.30 0.50 19.39
N THR A 173 -12.75 -0.57 18.75
CA THR A 173 -12.44 -1.96 19.13
C THR A 173 -11.16 -2.48 18.48
N GLY A 174 -10.36 -1.58 17.90
CA GLY A 174 -9.20 -1.88 17.09
C GLY A 174 -8.03 -2.40 17.89
N LYS A 175 -7.48 -3.53 17.46
CA LYS A 175 -6.37 -4.19 18.16
C LYS A 175 -5.03 -3.50 17.93
N ALA A 176 -4.80 -2.93 16.76
CA ALA A 176 -3.53 -2.27 16.45
C ALA A 176 -3.32 -1.01 17.29
N GLY A 177 -4.38 -0.22 17.52
CA GLY A 177 -4.31 0.94 18.40
C GLY A 177 -4.05 0.58 19.86
N ASP A 178 -4.69 -0.49 20.36
CA ASP A 178 -4.47 -1.02 21.70
C ASP A 178 -3.01 -1.45 21.91
N VAL A 179 -2.44 -2.13 20.91
CA VAL A 179 -1.03 -2.57 20.92
C VAL A 179 -0.10 -1.36 20.91
N TYR A 180 -0.35 -0.41 20.01
CA TYR A 180 0.46 0.80 19.92
C TYR A 180 0.46 1.60 21.22
N ALA A 181 -0.71 1.81 21.82
CA ALA A 181 -0.83 2.51 23.11
C ALA A 181 -0.11 1.78 24.24
N LEU A 182 -0.24 0.45 24.30
CA LEU A 182 0.43 -0.37 25.29
C LEU A 182 1.96 -0.29 25.19
N LEU A 183 2.48 -0.43 23.96
CA LEU A 183 3.92 -0.29 23.68
C LEU A 183 4.43 1.12 23.98
N ALA A 184 3.68 2.14 23.57
CA ALA A 184 4.04 3.53 23.81
C ALA A 184 4.04 3.90 25.30
N ALA A 185 3.08 3.38 26.09
CA ALA A 185 3.05 3.58 27.53
C ALA A 185 4.23 2.89 28.24
N ALA A 186 4.65 1.71 27.77
CA ALA A 186 5.75 0.97 28.36
C ALA A 186 7.13 1.51 27.95
N LEU A 187 7.37 1.70 26.65
CA LEU A 187 8.68 1.99 26.07
C LEU A 187 8.86 3.47 25.74
N GLY A 188 7.77 4.24 25.57
CA GLY A 188 7.78 5.56 24.96
C GLY A 188 7.55 5.50 23.45
N VAL A 189 6.91 6.52 22.88
CA VAL A 189 6.53 6.57 21.45
C VAL A 189 7.75 6.42 20.53
N ALA A 190 8.90 6.99 20.90
CA ALA A 190 10.11 6.96 20.10
C ALA A 190 10.72 5.55 19.94
N ASP A 191 10.45 4.67 20.91
CA ASP A 191 11.02 3.33 21.00
C ASP A 191 10.06 2.24 20.50
N VAL A 192 8.84 2.61 20.09
CA VAL A 192 7.92 1.69 19.41
C VAL A 192 8.40 1.42 18.00
N THR A 193 8.92 0.21 17.78
CA THR A 193 9.37 -0.21 16.45
C THR A 193 8.27 -0.93 15.68
N LYS A 194 8.35 -0.91 14.35
CA LYS A 194 7.43 -1.67 13.48
C LYS A 194 7.44 -3.18 13.79
N ALA A 195 8.58 -3.70 14.26
CA ALA A 195 8.71 -5.11 14.64
C ALA A 195 7.95 -5.41 15.93
N TYR A 196 8.06 -4.56 16.96
CA TYR A 196 7.30 -4.72 18.21
C TYR A 196 5.80 -4.61 17.96
N GLU A 197 5.40 -3.64 17.14
CA GLU A 197 4.01 -3.49 16.71
C GLU A 197 3.49 -4.75 16.02
N GLY A 198 4.25 -5.31 15.09
CA GLY A 198 3.88 -6.54 14.40
C GLY A 198 3.74 -7.76 15.31
N ILE A 199 4.62 -7.91 16.30
CA ILE A 199 4.53 -8.96 17.32
C ILE A 199 3.27 -8.77 18.16
N GLY A 200 3.04 -7.56 18.67
CA GLY A 200 1.87 -7.24 19.48
C GLY A 200 0.55 -7.46 18.75
N ILE A 201 0.46 -7.02 17.48
CA ILE A 201 -0.71 -7.25 16.61
C ILE A 201 -0.95 -8.76 16.43
N ALA A 202 0.09 -9.56 16.15
CA ALA A 202 -0.05 -11.00 16.00
C ALA A 202 -0.58 -11.68 17.28
N LEU A 203 -0.08 -11.26 18.44
CA LEU A 203 -0.56 -11.76 19.74
C LEU A 203 -2.02 -11.36 19.99
N ALA A 204 -2.39 -10.11 19.71
CA ALA A 204 -3.77 -9.63 19.84
C ALA A 204 -4.73 -10.39 18.90
N ASP A 205 -4.30 -10.67 17.66
CA ASP A 205 -5.08 -11.46 16.69
C ASP A 205 -5.23 -12.92 17.12
N ALA A 206 -4.22 -13.47 17.81
CA ALA A 206 -4.29 -14.78 18.44
C ALA A 206 -5.18 -14.81 19.71
N GLY A 207 -5.82 -13.68 20.05
CA GLY A 207 -6.77 -13.58 21.16
C GLY A 207 -6.14 -13.33 22.54
N TRP A 208 -4.89 -12.86 22.59
CA TRP A 208 -4.30 -12.45 23.87
C TRP A 208 -5.02 -11.21 24.41
N SER A 209 -5.25 -11.21 25.71
CA SER A 209 -5.76 -10.01 26.41
C SER A 209 -4.67 -8.95 26.52
N LYS A 210 -5.07 -7.68 26.68
CA LYS A 210 -4.14 -6.57 26.94
C LYS A 210 -3.25 -6.85 28.15
N THR A 211 -3.83 -7.36 29.25
CA THR A 211 -3.08 -7.70 30.46
C THR A 211 -2.01 -8.76 30.17
N ARG A 212 -2.37 -9.82 29.42
CA ARG A 212 -1.38 -10.86 29.05
C ARG A 212 -0.27 -10.32 28.17
N MET A 213 -0.59 -9.42 27.24
CA MET A 213 0.42 -8.74 26.41
C MET A 213 1.31 -7.83 27.24
N ALA A 214 0.72 -7.09 28.19
CA ALA A 214 1.46 -6.27 29.15
C ALA A 214 2.42 -7.10 30.00
N GLU A 215 1.98 -8.22 30.56
CA GLU A 215 2.84 -9.15 31.30
C GLU A 215 4.03 -9.63 30.47
N ALA A 216 3.77 -10.05 29.23
CA ALA A 216 4.82 -10.50 28.32
C ALA A 216 5.82 -9.38 28.03
N LEU A 217 5.35 -8.17 27.72
CA LEU A 217 6.18 -6.99 27.44
C LEU A 217 7.07 -6.63 28.63
N LEU A 218 6.48 -6.51 29.83
CA LEU A 218 7.20 -6.21 31.08
C LEU A 218 8.24 -7.30 31.44
N GLY A 219 8.01 -8.54 30.99
CA GLY A 219 8.93 -9.65 31.14
C GLY A 219 10.16 -9.61 30.21
N THR A 220 10.17 -8.77 29.18
CA THR A 220 11.27 -8.70 28.20
C THR A 220 12.51 -8.01 28.79
N ASP A 221 13.70 -8.42 28.27
CA ASP A 221 14.94 -7.76 28.64
C ASP A 221 15.02 -6.34 28.09
N VAL A 222 14.35 -6.06 26.97
CA VAL A 222 14.25 -4.71 26.38
C VAL A 222 13.56 -3.77 27.36
N TYR A 223 12.38 -4.14 27.86
CA TYR A 223 11.67 -3.31 28.86
C TYR A 223 12.48 -3.13 30.14
N LYS A 224 13.03 -4.21 30.69
CA LYS A 224 13.81 -4.17 31.94
C LYS A 224 15.04 -3.27 31.85
N ALA A 225 15.72 -3.29 30.69
CA ALA A 225 16.86 -2.41 30.44
C ALA A 225 16.43 -0.94 30.34
N ASP A 226 15.35 -0.64 29.63
CA ASP A 226 14.82 0.70 29.45
C ASP A 226 14.30 1.30 30.76
N ALA A 227 13.52 0.54 31.54
CA ALA A 227 12.99 0.96 32.84
C ALA A 227 14.08 1.06 33.95
N GLY A 228 15.25 0.50 33.73
CA GLY A 228 16.31 0.47 34.75
C GLY A 228 16.03 -0.48 35.91
N GLY A 229 15.12 -1.43 35.74
CA GLY A 229 14.78 -2.45 36.76
C GLY A 229 13.34 -2.92 36.71
N VAL A 230 12.96 -3.76 37.70
CA VAL A 230 11.65 -4.44 37.77
C VAL A 230 10.82 -4.04 38.98
N SER A 231 11.28 -3.09 39.80
CA SER A 231 10.52 -2.65 40.96
C SER A 231 9.30 -1.81 40.58
N ASN A 232 8.28 -1.76 41.46
CA ASN A 232 7.12 -0.87 41.24
C ASN A 232 7.54 0.61 41.11
N GLU A 233 8.59 1.02 41.84
CA GLU A 233 9.12 2.37 41.74
C GLU A 233 9.69 2.69 40.36
N THR A 234 10.54 1.81 39.80
CA THR A 234 11.12 1.99 38.47
C THR A 234 10.03 1.92 37.40
N PHE A 235 9.10 0.99 37.52
CA PHE A 235 7.94 0.87 36.64
C PHE A 235 7.10 2.17 36.61
N ILE A 236 6.71 2.70 37.79
CA ILE A 236 5.90 3.93 37.87
C ILE A 236 6.66 5.12 37.24
N LYS A 237 7.95 5.26 37.54
CA LYS A 237 8.77 6.34 36.93
C LYS A 237 8.76 6.29 35.41
N GLN A 238 8.94 5.11 34.85
CA GLN A 238 8.99 4.89 33.40
C GLN A 238 7.63 5.17 32.75
N VAL A 239 6.57 4.51 33.22
CA VAL A 239 5.22 4.67 32.64
C VAL A 239 4.72 6.11 32.81
N TYR A 240 4.94 6.74 33.97
CA TYR A 240 4.56 8.13 34.19
C TYR A 240 5.23 9.08 33.20
N LYS A 241 6.53 8.92 33.01
CA LYS A 241 7.30 9.70 32.03
C LYS A 241 6.75 9.52 30.60
N ASN A 242 6.48 8.29 30.21
CA ASN A 242 5.99 7.98 28.85
C ASN A 242 4.58 8.54 28.62
N VAL A 243 3.71 8.43 29.61
CA VAL A 243 2.29 8.83 29.51
C VAL A 243 2.10 10.34 29.67
N PHE A 244 2.78 10.96 30.61
CA PHE A 244 2.61 12.39 30.92
C PHE A 244 3.71 13.30 30.35
N GLY A 245 4.76 12.72 29.76
CA GLY A 245 5.88 13.48 29.18
C GLY A 245 6.80 14.14 30.20
N THR A 246 6.59 13.90 31.50
CA THR A 246 7.37 14.48 32.59
C THR A 246 7.75 13.42 33.62
N ASN A 247 8.85 13.66 34.35
CA ASN A 247 9.25 12.74 35.42
C ASN A 247 8.28 12.85 36.62
N ALA A 248 7.88 11.70 37.17
CA ALA A 248 7.14 11.66 38.38
C ALA A 248 7.94 12.21 39.60
N THR A 249 7.30 12.99 40.45
CA THR A 249 7.86 13.42 41.73
C THR A 249 7.94 12.24 42.70
N LEU A 250 8.76 12.33 43.75
CA LEU A 250 8.83 11.29 44.79
C LEU A 250 7.46 11.03 45.43
N ALA A 251 6.65 12.08 45.60
CA ALA A 251 5.31 11.97 46.19
C ALA A 251 4.35 11.21 45.27
N GLU A 252 4.40 11.47 43.94
CA GLU A 252 3.59 10.74 42.96
C GLU A 252 4.00 9.27 42.89
N VAL A 253 5.32 8.98 42.83
CA VAL A 253 5.81 7.61 42.86
C VAL A 253 5.31 6.87 44.12
N ALA A 254 5.42 7.47 45.28
CA ALA A 254 4.94 6.89 46.55
C ALA A 254 3.41 6.65 46.48
N THR A 255 2.64 7.62 45.98
CA THR A 255 1.19 7.53 45.84
C THR A 255 0.77 6.37 44.94
N TYR A 256 1.34 6.27 43.72
CA TYR A 256 0.98 5.20 42.80
C TYR A 256 1.47 3.82 43.28
N THR A 257 2.65 3.74 43.91
CA THR A 257 3.16 2.49 44.49
C THR A 257 2.26 2.01 45.63
N ALA A 258 1.81 2.92 46.50
CA ALA A 258 0.86 2.59 47.57
C ALA A 258 -0.51 2.17 47.02
N TRP A 259 -0.99 2.85 45.96
CA TRP A 259 -2.24 2.48 45.27
C TRP A 259 -2.16 1.06 44.72
N MET A 260 -1.08 0.71 44.01
CA MET A 260 -0.86 -0.65 43.50
C MET A 260 -0.93 -1.69 44.64
N THR A 261 -0.23 -1.44 45.72
CA THR A 261 -0.17 -2.35 46.87
C THR A 261 -1.55 -2.50 47.55
N ASN A 262 -2.23 -1.38 47.81
CA ASN A 262 -3.52 -1.36 48.55
C ASN A 262 -4.66 -1.96 47.69
N SER A 263 -4.60 -1.83 46.37
CA SER A 263 -5.59 -2.35 45.44
C SER A 263 -5.21 -3.71 44.83
N ASN A 264 -4.10 -4.29 45.28
CA ASN A 264 -3.56 -5.56 44.76
C ASN A 264 -3.46 -5.59 43.23
N LEU A 265 -2.96 -4.48 42.65
CA LEU A 265 -2.78 -4.34 41.19
C LEU A 265 -1.38 -4.78 40.80
N SER A 266 -1.31 -5.56 39.73
CA SER A 266 -0.04 -5.88 39.06
C SER A 266 0.47 -4.69 38.24
N GLN A 267 1.74 -4.70 37.84
CA GLN A 267 2.30 -3.73 36.90
C GLN A 267 1.59 -3.80 35.56
N ALA A 268 1.17 -4.99 35.13
CA ALA A 268 0.42 -5.19 33.88
C ALA A 268 -0.96 -4.52 33.95
N ASP A 269 -1.68 -4.62 35.07
CA ASP A 269 -2.98 -3.96 35.22
C ASP A 269 -2.84 -2.43 35.15
N VAL A 270 -1.81 -1.88 35.80
CA VAL A 270 -1.53 -0.44 35.75
C VAL A 270 -1.07 0.02 34.38
N LEU A 271 -0.26 -0.77 33.69
CA LEU A 271 0.18 -0.46 32.30
C LEU A 271 -1.02 -0.42 31.34
N VAL A 272 -1.92 -1.39 31.42
CA VAL A 272 -3.17 -1.39 30.64
C VAL A 272 -3.99 -0.15 30.93
N ALA A 273 -4.26 0.14 32.22
CA ALA A 273 -5.02 1.34 32.60
C ALA A 273 -4.37 2.64 32.14
N ALA A 274 -3.04 2.73 32.16
CA ALA A 274 -2.30 3.89 31.69
C ALA A 274 -2.38 4.05 30.16
N SER A 275 -2.33 2.93 29.41
CA SER A 275 -2.45 2.94 27.94
C SER A 275 -3.84 3.35 27.45
N GLU A 276 -4.87 3.19 28.27
CA GLU A 276 -6.28 3.50 27.96
C GLU A 276 -6.70 4.92 28.42
N LEU A 277 -5.77 5.73 28.93
CA LEU A 277 -6.09 7.11 29.27
C LEU A 277 -6.37 7.93 28.01
N THR A 278 -7.56 8.51 27.88
CA THR A 278 -7.95 9.33 26.71
C THR A 278 -6.96 10.47 26.45
N ALA A 279 -6.40 11.06 27.51
CA ALA A 279 -5.38 12.10 27.36
C ALA A 279 -4.10 11.56 26.70
N PHE A 280 -3.72 10.32 27.04
CA PHE A 280 -2.56 9.66 26.46
C PHE A 280 -2.84 9.26 25.00
N GLU A 281 -3.98 8.64 24.70
CA GLU A 281 -4.41 8.30 23.33
C GLU A 281 -4.41 9.54 22.43
N THR A 282 -4.84 10.69 22.94
CA THR A 282 -4.78 11.97 22.24
C THR A 282 -3.32 12.40 22.01
N THR A 283 -2.47 12.27 23.02
CA THR A 283 -1.06 12.67 22.96
C THR A 283 -0.28 11.85 21.93
N ILE A 284 -0.52 10.54 21.86
CA ILE A 284 0.11 9.66 20.88
C ILE A 284 -0.57 9.68 19.50
N GLY A 285 -1.64 10.46 19.33
CA GLY A 285 -2.29 10.73 18.06
C GLY A 285 -3.09 9.57 17.48
N LEU A 286 -3.66 8.66 18.29
CA LEU A 286 -4.39 7.47 17.81
C LEU A 286 -5.49 7.81 16.80
N THR A 287 -6.22 8.91 16.98
CA THR A 287 -7.26 9.36 16.04
C THR A 287 -6.68 9.66 14.65
N GLY A 288 -5.49 10.27 14.59
CA GLY A 288 -4.77 10.51 13.33
C GLY A 288 -4.30 9.20 12.69
N LEU A 289 -3.83 8.25 13.50
CA LEU A 289 -3.37 6.94 13.04
C LEU A 289 -4.50 6.08 12.45
N ALA A 290 -5.75 6.30 12.83
CA ALA A 290 -6.89 5.66 12.17
C ALA A 290 -7.03 6.04 10.69
N THR A 291 -6.46 7.18 10.27
CA THR A 291 -6.46 7.64 8.88
C THR A 291 -5.12 7.41 8.19
N THR A 292 -4.00 7.70 8.86
CA THR A 292 -2.66 7.54 8.28
C THR A 292 -2.17 6.10 8.33
N GLY A 293 -2.72 5.31 9.23
CA GLY A 293 -2.34 3.93 9.50
C GLY A 293 -1.15 3.79 10.46
N ILE A 294 -1.09 2.64 11.10
CA ILE A 294 0.05 2.17 11.90
C ILE A 294 0.86 1.23 11.04
N GLU A 295 2.09 1.61 10.70
CA GLU A 295 2.98 0.73 9.94
C GLU A 295 3.61 -0.32 10.86
N TYR A 296 3.57 -1.58 10.45
CA TYR A 296 4.17 -2.69 11.17
C TYR A 296 4.86 -3.70 10.26
N THR A 297 5.77 -4.49 10.84
CA THR A 297 6.37 -5.65 10.18
C THR A 297 5.55 -6.89 10.52
N PRO A 298 4.91 -7.56 9.55
CA PRO A 298 4.12 -8.76 9.84
C PRO A 298 4.93 -9.81 10.60
N PHE A 299 4.35 -10.35 11.66
CA PHE A 299 4.91 -11.42 12.47
C PHE A 299 4.03 -12.66 12.39
N ILE A 300 4.63 -13.83 12.26
CA ILE A 300 3.94 -15.12 12.23
C ILE A 300 4.24 -15.83 13.53
N LEU A 301 3.19 -16.15 14.31
CA LEU A 301 3.26 -16.91 15.56
C LEU A 301 3.53 -18.39 15.29
#